data_a08d8e53426172ac8694933ae04625a7
#
_entry.id   a08d8e53426172ac8694933ae04625a7
#
_cell.length_a   1.000
_cell.length_b   1.000
_cell.length_c   1.000
_cell.angle_alpha   90.00
_cell.angle_beta   90.00
_cell.angle_gamma   90.00
#
_symmetry.space_group_name_H-M   'P 1'
#
loop_
_entity.id
_entity.type
_entity.pdbx_description
1 polymer ?
#
loop_
_entity_poly.entity_id
_entity_poly.type
_entity_poly.pdbx_seq_one_letter_code
_entity_poly.pdbx_strand_id
1 'polypeptide(L)'
;RMPAQPQTLRKLADLQGHAETVWNLAWNPKKSLLASCSTDKDVRLYSYKKLSSGISGGSETVFRLEEVIPSGHKRTVRCVSWSPTGDILATSSFDSTVGLWEHIPDDIRSSMSDGSPDWECFGTLEGHESECKSVSFSYNGNFLASCGRDKSVWIWEVHPDADFECAGVLIEHTQDVKTVKWHPKEEILASASYDNTIKLYIDDPYYDWVCYDTLEAHDSTVWSLSFSPCGRYLASASDDLSIWIWCRLNADDCKKRGIKPREKASNREGEGWYPSYRIKGHFTRPIYSVSWAAGDASDPAQALG
;
A
#
# COMPACT_ATOMS: atom_id res chain seq x y z
N ARG A 1 0.55 -12.20 -34.56
CA ARG A 1 1.47 -12.05 -33.40
C ARG A 1 1.48 -13.41 -32.70
N MET A 2 2.67 -13.97 -32.41
CA MET A 2 2.77 -15.19 -31.62
C MET A 2 2.23 -14.90 -30.21
N PRO A 3 1.46 -15.82 -29.60
CA PRO A 3 1.02 -15.66 -28.23
C PRO A 3 2.27 -15.57 -27.34
N ALA A 4 2.29 -14.59 -26.45
CA ALA A 4 3.34 -14.46 -25.46
C ALA A 4 3.44 -15.79 -24.68
N GLN A 5 4.64 -16.33 -24.53
CA GLN A 5 4.84 -17.54 -23.75
C GLN A 5 4.40 -17.26 -22.31
N PRO A 6 3.66 -18.18 -21.66
CA PRO A 6 3.25 -17.99 -20.29
C PRO A 6 4.49 -17.79 -19.42
N GLN A 7 4.56 -16.64 -18.75
CA GLN A 7 5.63 -16.38 -17.78
C GLN A 7 5.43 -17.33 -16.60
N THR A 8 6.34 -18.25 -16.40
CA THR A 8 6.31 -19.16 -15.26
C THR A 8 6.92 -18.47 -14.05
N LEU A 9 6.18 -18.42 -12.93
CA LEU A 9 6.71 -17.96 -11.66
C LEU A 9 7.76 -18.96 -11.16
N ARG A 10 8.93 -18.45 -10.78
CA ARG A 10 10.00 -19.22 -10.15
C ARG A 10 10.16 -18.76 -8.70
N LYS A 11 10.16 -19.69 -7.75
CA LYS A 11 10.52 -19.43 -6.37
C LYS A 11 11.98 -19.02 -6.29
N LEU A 12 12.28 -17.85 -5.72
CA LEU A 12 13.63 -17.34 -5.56
C LEU A 12 14.23 -17.71 -4.20
N ALA A 13 13.45 -17.57 -3.13
CA ALA A 13 13.89 -17.84 -1.76
C ALA A 13 12.72 -18.18 -0.84
N ASP A 14 13.02 -18.81 0.29
CA ASP A 14 12.18 -18.89 1.48
C ASP A 14 12.85 -18.09 2.59
N LEU A 15 12.19 -16.99 3.01
CA LEU A 15 12.70 -16.15 4.07
C LEU A 15 12.12 -16.62 5.40
N GLN A 16 12.93 -17.33 6.16
CA GLN A 16 12.55 -17.89 7.45
C GLN A 16 12.79 -16.89 8.59
N GLY A 17 12.10 -17.09 9.71
CA GLY A 17 12.41 -16.39 10.95
C GLY A 17 11.21 -15.89 11.75
N HIS A 18 10.11 -15.43 11.10
CA HIS A 18 8.90 -15.12 11.84
C HIS A 18 8.32 -16.37 12.50
N ALA A 19 7.91 -16.23 13.76
CA ALA A 19 7.32 -17.31 14.53
C ALA A 19 5.82 -17.52 14.25
N GLU A 20 5.19 -16.50 13.66
CA GLU A 20 3.75 -16.45 13.42
C GLU A 20 3.45 -15.99 12.00
N THR A 21 2.16 -15.81 11.69
CA THR A 21 1.70 -15.39 10.35
C THR A 21 2.29 -14.05 9.91
N VAL A 22 2.91 -14.03 8.74
CA VAL A 22 3.37 -12.82 8.05
C VAL A 22 2.19 -12.20 7.30
N TRP A 23 1.93 -10.91 7.54
CA TRP A 23 0.76 -10.23 6.99
C TRP A 23 1.07 -9.33 5.80
N ASN A 24 2.23 -8.69 5.81
CA ASN A 24 2.55 -7.71 4.78
C ASN A 24 4.05 -7.68 4.48
N LEU A 25 4.37 -7.26 3.25
CA LEU A 25 5.71 -7.07 2.75
C LEU A 25 5.80 -5.71 2.06
N ALA A 26 6.90 -5.01 2.24
CA ALA A 26 7.17 -3.74 1.56
C ALA A 26 8.62 -3.65 1.08
N TRP A 27 8.80 -3.46 -0.22
CA TRP A 27 10.09 -3.15 -0.80
C TRP A 27 10.47 -1.70 -0.51
N ASN A 28 11.71 -1.49 -0.06
CA ASN A 28 12.23 -0.14 0.07
C ASN A 28 12.42 0.48 -1.33
N PRO A 29 11.92 1.72 -1.58
CA PRO A 29 11.96 2.32 -2.91
C PRO A 29 13.35 2.78 -3.35
N LYS A 30 14.31 2.89 -2.44
CA LYS A 30 15.67 3.41 -2.69
C LYS A 30 16.78 2.41 -2.37
N LYS A 31 16.60 1.62 -1.33
CA LYS A 31 17.59 0.67 -0.82
C LYS A 31 17.21 -0.75 -1.21
N SER A 32 18.17 -1.64 -1.37
CA SER A 32 17.90 -3.07 -1.64
C SER A 32 17.45 -3.78 -0.37
N LEU A 33 16.33 -3.33 0.20
CA LEU A 33 15.73 -3.85 1.42
C LEU A 33 14.28 -4.28 1.19
N LEU A 34 13.88 -5.34 1.87
CA LEU A 34 12.52 -5.82 1.99
C LEU A 34 12.15 -5.84 3.48
N ALA A 35 11.05 -5.19 3.84
CA ALA A 35 10.48 -5.29 5.18
C ALA A 35 9.34 -6.31 5.19
N SER A 36 9.22 -7.08 6.27
CA SER A 36 8.08 -7.94 6.56
C SER A 36 7.54 -7.68 7.96
N CYS A 37 6.25 -7.89 8.18
CA CYS A 37 5.63 -7.77 9.51
C CYS A 37 4.72 -8.96 9.81
N SER A 38 4.54 -9.26 11.10
CA SER A 38 3.91 -10.49 11.54
C SER A 38 3.06 -10.35 12.80
N THR A 39 2.28 -11.41 13.08
CA THR A 39 1.56 -11.61 14.33
C THR A 39 2.52 -11.75 15.52
N ASP A 40 3.77 -12.17 15.29
CA ASP A 40 4.81 -12.24 16.34
C ASP A 40 5.25 -10.87 16.85
N LYS A 41 4.71 -9.78 16.28
CA LYS A 41 4.93 -8.37 16.63
C LYS A 41 6.28 -7.81 16.18
N ASP A 42 7.08 -8.61 15.48
CA ASP A 42 8.35 -8.17 14.94
C ASP A 42 8.21 -7.66 13.51
N VAL A 43 9.12 -6.79 13.14
CA VAL A 43 9.41 -6.41 11.77
C VAL A 43 10.79 -6.94 11.42
N ARG A 44 10.91 -7.57 10.23
CA ARG A 44 12.19 -8.09 9.76
C ARG A 44 12.61 -7.38 8.50
N LEU A 45 13.88 -7.01 8.45
CA LEU A 45 14.51 -6.36 7.31
C LEU A 45 15.47 -7.34 6.63
N TYR A 46 15.27 -7.55 5.34
CA TYR A 46 16.12 -8.40 4.52
C TYR A 46 16.78 -7.57 3.43
N SER A 47 18.10 -7.65 3.32
CA SER A 47 18.80 -7.16 2.12
C SER A 47 18.72 -8.19 1.00
N TYR A 48 18.85 -7.72 -0.24
CA TYR A 48 18.97 -8.60 -1.38
C TYR A 48 20.01 -8.13 -2.38
N LYS A 49 20.71 -9.08 -3.00
CA LYS A 49 21.68 -8.82 -4.06
C LYS A 49 21.43 -9.77 -5.24
N LYS A 50 21.49 -9.23 -6.46
CA LYS A 50 21.50 -10.03 -7.69
C LYS A 50 22.95 -10.40 -7.99
N LEU A 51 23.27 -11.70 -7.97
CA LEU A 51 24.57 -12.22 -8.35
C LEU A 51 24.50 -12.68 -9.81
N SER A 52 25.40 -12.19 -10.66
CA SER A 52 25.55 -12.69 -12.02
C SER A 52 26.41 -13.95 -11.98
N SER A 53 25.88 -15.10 -12.38
CA SER A 53 26.67 -16.31 -12.57
C SER A 53 27.45 -16.21 -13.89
N GLY A 54 28.77 -16.15 -13.81
CA GLY A 54 29.68 -15.85 -14.92
C GLY A 54 29.77 -16.88 -16.04
N ILE A 55 29.10 -18.02 -16.03
CA ILE A 55 29.27 -19.09 -17.01
C ILE A 55 27.98 -19.60 -17.66
N SER A 56 26.81 -19.33 -17.08
CA SER A 56 25.53 -19.85 -17.60
C SER A 56 24.41 -18.81 -17.82
N GLY A 57 24.74 -17.52 -17.76
CA GLY A 57 23.74 -16.45 -18.04
C GLY A 57 22.57 -16.36 -17.05
N GLY A 58 22.59 -17.08 -15.95
CA GLY A 58 21.58 -17.02 -14.88
C GLY A 58 21.92 -15.94 -13.86
N SER A 59 20.92 -15.19 -13.41
CA SER A 59 21.05 -14.34 -12.22
C SER A 59 20.43 -15.04 -11.02
N GLU A 60 21.17 -15.12 -9.92
CA GLU A 60 20.68 -15.58 -8.64
C GLU A 60 20.42 -14.39 -7.73
N THR A 61 19.28 -14.37 -7.05
CA THR A 61 18.98 -13.34 -6.05
C THR A 61 19.16 -13.96 -4.67
N VAL A 62 20.09 -13.41 -3.89
CA VAL A 62 20.39 -13.85 -2.53
C VAL A 62 19.80 -12.84 -1.56
N PHE A 63 19.04 -13.33 -0.58
CA PHE A 63 18.48 -12.55 0.52
C PHE A 63 19.24 -12.85 1.80
N ARG A 64 19.41 -11.83 2.63
CA ARG A 64 20.02 -11.93 3.94
C ARG A 64 19.16 -11.17 4.95
N LEU A 65 18.89 -11.79 6.11
CA LEU A 65 18.31 -11.07 7.25
C LEU A 65 19.37 -10.09 7.76
N GLU A 66 19.04 -8.81 7.70
CA GLU A 66 19.89 -7.72 8.23
C GLU A 66 19.53 -7.43 9.68
N GLU A 67 18.21 -7.29 9.96
CA GLU A 67 17.76 -6.91 11.29
C GLU A 67 16.38 -7.43 11.63
N VAL A 68 16.15 -7.60 12.93
CA VAL A 68 14.85 -7.83 13.54
C VAL A 68 14.55 -6.62 14.42
N ILE A 69 13.56 -5.84 14.04
CA ILE A 69 13.08 -4.70 14.81
C ILE A 69 12.01 -5.21 15.79
N PRO A 70 12.31 -5.27 17.11
CA PRO A 70 11.29 -5.56 18.11
C PRO A 70 10.39 -4.34 18.23
N SER A 71 9.28 -4.36 17.49
CA SER A 71 8.50 -3.15 17.22
C SER A 71 7.86 -2.50 18.47
N GLY A 72 7.92 -3.13 19.63
CA GLY A 72 7.29 -2.62 20.84
C GLY A 72 5.75 -2.62 20.80
N HIS A 73 5.17 -2.96 19.64
CA HIS A 73 3.74 -3.13 19.50
C HIS A 73 3.22 -4.23 20.46
N LYS A 74 2.07 -3.98 21.07
CA LYS A 74 1.47 -4.90 22.03
C LYS A 74 0.72 -6.05 21.36
N ARG A 75 0.35 -5.89 20.07
CA ARG A 75 -0.42 -6.86 19.28
C ARG A 75 0.20 -6.99 17.86
N THR A 76 -0.43 -7.82 17.03
CA THR A 76 -0.04 -8.07 15.64
C THR A 76 0.36 -6.80 14.87
N VAL A 77 1.52 -6.79 14.25
CA VAL A 77 1.88 -5.79 13.23
C VAL A 77 1.27 -6.23 11.91
N ARG A 78 0.31 -5.44 11.41
CA ARG A 78 -0.53 -5.83 10.28
C ARG A 78 -0.05 -5.33 8.94
N CYS A 79 0.60 -4.18 8.91
CA CYS A 79 1.09 -3.56 7.67
C CYS A 79 2.37 -2.78 7.92
N VAL A 80 3.22 -2.71 6.90
CA VAL A 80 4.43 -1.88 6.84
C VAL A 80 4.44 -1.06 5.56
N SER A 81 4.96 0.15 5.63
CA SER A 81 5.09 1.06 4.49
C SER A 81 6.35 1.89 4.59
N TRP A 82 7.12 1.99 3.52
CA TRP A 82 8.28 2.85 3.43
C TRP A 82 7.90 4.25 2.98
N SER A 83 8.57 5.27 3.52
CA SER A 83 8.56 6.61 2.92
C SER A 83 9.15 6.58 1.50
N PRO A 84 8.80 7.52 0.61
CA PRO A 84 9.36 7.58 -0.74
C PRO A 84 10.87 7.78 -0.79
N THR A 85 11.46 8.35 0.25
CA THR A 85 12.92 8.49 0.43
C THR A 85 13.57 7.16 0.84
N GLY A 86 12.79 6.24 1.42
CA GLY A 86 13.26 4.95 1.93
C GLY A 86 13.98 5.03 3.28
N ASP A 87 13.87 6.15 3.99
CA ASP A 87 14.54 6.37 5.27
C ASP A 87 13.63 6.12 6.46
N ILE A 88 12.32 6.32 6.31
CA ILE A 88 11.32 6.07 7.35
C ILE A 88 10.52 4.82 7.01
N LEU A 89 10.30 3.96 7.98
CA LEU A 89 9.38 2.84 7.93
C LEU A 89 8.21 3.09 8.88
N ALA A 90 6.98 3.01 8.37
CA ALA A 90 5.78 3.05 9.19
C ALA A 90 5.19 1.64 9.38
N THR A 91 4.71 1.35 10.58
CA THR A 91 4.06 0.09 10.94
C THR A 91 2.68 0.34 11.50
N SER A 92 1.67 -0.44 11.11
CA SER A 92 0.34 -0.40 11.75
C SER A 92 0.04 -1.67 12.50
N SER A 93 -0.57 -1.54 13.68
CA SER A 93 -0.80 -2.66 14.58
C SER A 93 -2.24 -2.77 15.06
N PHE A 94 -2.61 -3.99 15.44
CA PHE A 94 -3.88 -4.27 16.11
C PHE A 94 -3.96 -3.68 17.52
N ASP A 95 -2.89 -3.07 18.03
CA ASP A 95 -2.92 -2.30 19.27
C ASP A 95 -3.42 -0.85 19.08
N SER A 96 -3.93 -0.52 17.88
CA SER A 96 -4.51 0.76 17.49
C SER A 96 -3.48 1.86 17.17
N THR A 97 -2.19 1.55 17.13
CA THR A 97 -1.14 2.53 16.94
C THR A 97 -0.43 2.36 15.59
N VAL A 98 0.22 3.43 15.14
CA VAL A 98 1.18 3.42 14.03
C VAL A 98 2.55 3.78 14.61
N GLY A 99 3.53 2.88 14.44
CA GLY A 99 4.92 3.14 14.82
C GLY A 99 5.70 3.73 13.65
N LEU A 100 6.61 4.66 13.95
CA LEU A 100 7.49 5.33 13.00
C LEU A 100 8.94 5.01 13.35
N TRP A 101 9.68 4.51 12.38
CA TRP A 101 11.02 3.95 12.55
C TRP A 101 12.00 4.60 11.60
N GLU A 102 13.19 4.92 12.09
CA GLU A 102 14.30 5.39 11.28
C GLU A 102 15.59 4.64 11.57
N HIS A 103 16.49 4.65 10.60
CA HIS A 103 17.81 4.07 10.75
C HIS A 103 18.71 5.03 11.54
N ILE A 104 19.31 4.53 12.61
CA ILE A 104 20.26 5.30 13.40
C ILE A 104 21.51 5.59 12.57
N PRO A 105 21.92 6.86 12.38
CA PRO A 105 23.13 7.19 11.63
C PRO A 105 24.38 6.53 12.20
N ASP A 106 25.31 6.11 11.32
CA ASP A 106 26.52 5.36 11.70
C ASP A 106 27.44 6.11 12.67
N ASP A 107 27.46 7.43 12.60
CA ASP A 107 28.22 8.30 13.51
C ASP A 107 27.66 8.29 14.93
N ILE A 108 26.34 8.30 15.08
CA ILE A 108 25.65 8.16 16.37
C ILE A 108 25.83 6.73 16.89
N ARG A 109 25.62 5.74 16.04
CA ARG A 109 25.73 4.33 16.36
C ARG A 109 27.13 3.95 16.91
N SER A 110 28.20 4.52 16.34
CA SER A 110 29.57 4.27 16.79
C SER A 110 29.84 4.71 18.24
N SER A 111 28.98 5.58 18.79
CA SER A 111 29.03 6.01 20.19
C SER A 111 28.11 5.19 21.13
N MET A 112 27.27 4.32 20.58
CA MET A 112 26.35 3.47 21.35
C MET A 112 27.03 2.18 21.83
N SER A 113 26.40 1.48 22.76
CA SER A 113 26.89 0.20 23.25
C SER A 113 26.79 -0.85 22.11
N ASP A 114 27.76 -1.76 22.07
CA ASP A 114 27.76 -2.90 21.15
C ASP A 114 26.46 -3.73 21.31
N GLY A 115 25.76 -4.00 20.21
CA GLY A 115 24.48 -4.71 20.22
C GLY A 115 23.21 -3.83 20.26
N SER A 116 23.36 -2.49 20.20
CA SER A 116 22.19 -1.61 19.99
C SER A 116 21.57 -1.85 18.61
N PRO A 117 20.21 -1.79 18.48
CA PRO A 117 19.54 -1.95 17.19
C PRO A 117 19.94 -0.85 16.21
N ASP A 118 19.92 -1.15 14.91
CA ASP A 118 20.20 -0.19 13.83
C ASP A 118 19.02 0.74 13.55
N TRP A 119 17.85 0.38 14.02
CA TRP A 119 16.59 1.10 13.83
C TRP A 119 15.97 1.46 15.17
N GLU A 120 15.49 2.68 15.29
CA GLU A 120 14.79 3.15 16.49
C GLU A 120 13.39 3.66 16.16
N CYS A 121 12.49 3.55 17.14
CA CYS A 121 11.17 4.15 17.09
C CYS A 121 11.29 5.61 17.54
N PHE A 122 11.16 6.53 16.59
CA PHE A 122 11.19 7.96 16.90
C PHE A 122 9.80 8.56 17.16
N GLY A 123 8.72 7.83 16.80
CA GLY A 123 7.36 8.31 17.01
C GLY A 123 6.30 7.20 17.00
N THR A 124 5.20 7.48 17.69
CA THR A 124 4.00 6.64 17.68
C THR A 124 2.79 7.52 17.47
N LEU A 125 2.00 7.21 16.42
CA LEU A 125 0.76 7.93 16.14
C LEU A 125 -0.40 7.20 16.82
N GLU A 126 -1.10 7.93 17.65
CA GLU A 126 -2.27 7.47 18.41
C GLU A 126 -3.53 8.21 17.94
N GLY A 127 -4.67 7.53 17.93
CA GLY A 127 -5.93 8.12 17.53
C GLY A 127 -6.98 7.09 17.15
N HIS A 128 -6.58 5.99 16.48
CA HIS A 128 -7.51 4.90 16.19
C HIS A 128 -8.08 4.29 17.48
N GLU A 129 -9.40 4.07 17.51
CA GLU A 129 -10.09 3.46 18.66
C GLU A 129 -10.08 1.93 18.64
N SER A 130 -9.59 1.32 17.55
CA SER A 130 -9.52 -0.14 17.38
C SER A 130 -8.36 -0.51 16.46
N GLU A 131 -8.27 -1.80 16.09
CA GLU A 131 -7.17 -2.36 15.30
C GLU A 131 -6.84 -1.53 14.06
N CYS A 132 -5.63 -0.96 14.00
CA CYS A 132 -5.10 -0.34 12.80
C CYS A 132 -4.65 -1.43 11.82
N LYS A 133 -5.17 -1.40 10.59
CA LYS A 133 -5.02 -2.50 9.63
C LYS A 133 -4.11 -2.20 8.45
N SER A 134 -3.94 -0.94 8.13
CA SER A 134 -3.07 -0.56 7.01
C SER A 134 -2.48 0.82 7.25
N VAL A 135 -1.31 1.02 6.70
CA VAL A 135 -0.59 2.29 6.66
C VAL A 135 0.04 2.46 5.28
N SER A 136 0.10 3.69 4.77
CA SER A 136 0.68 3.98 3.45
C SER A 136 1.16 5.42 3.37
N PHE A 137 2.41 5.64 2.93
CA PHE A 137 2.92 6.96 2.58
C PHE A 137 2.41 7.42 1.22
N SER A 138 2.20 8.73 1.07
CA SER A 138 1.94 9.36 -0.21
C SER A 138 3.18 9.33 -1.11
N TYR A 139 2.99 9.54 -2.43
CA TYR A 139 4.06 9.45 -3.43
C TYR A 139 5.19 10.48 -3.23
N ASN A 140 4.86 11.63 -2.67
CA ASN A 140 5.79 12.73 -2.39
C ASN A 140 6.30 12.72 -0.93
N GLY A 141 5.70 11.89 -0.06
CA GLY A 141 6.05 11.80 1.35
C GLY A 141 5.42 12.86 2.25
N ASN A 142 4.59 13.75 1.71
CA ASN A 142 3.93 14.80 2.49
C ASN A 142 2.85 14.27 3.42
N PHE A 143 2.29 13.09 3.12
CA PHE A 143 1.23 12.49 3.90
C PHE A 143 1.50 11.01 4.19
N LEU A 144 1.01 10.60 5.35
CA LEU A 144 0.83 9.21 5.72
C LEU A 144 -0.66 8.97 5.94
N ALA A 145 -1.19 7.86 5.48
CA ALA A 145 -2.56 7.46 5.78
C ALA A 145 -2.57 6.17 6.58
N SER A 146 -3.50 6.07 7.54
CA SER A 146 -3.79 4.85 8.29
C SER A 146 -5.28 4.54 8.28
N CYS A 147 -5.66 3.27 8.49
CA CYS A 147 -7.06 2.87 8.58
C CYS A 147 -7.25 1.69 9.51
N GLY A 148 -8.48 1.54 10.02
CA GLY A 148 -8.71 0.55 11.04
C GLY A 148 -10.11 -0.06 11.09
N ARG A 149 -10.30 -0.90 12.11
CA ARG A 149 -11.56 -1.53 12.47
C ARG A 149 -12.59 -0.53 12.99
N ASP A 150 -12.15 0.60 13.48
CA ASP A 150 -12.99 1.73 13.90
C ASP A 150 -13.71 2.42 12.73
N LYS A 151 -13.57 1.91 11.50
CA LYS A 151 -14.18 2.40 10.25
C LYS A 151 -13.60 3.72 9.75
N SER A 152 -12.59 4.25 10.43
CA SER A 152 -11.95 5.51 10.11
C SER A 152 -10.76 5.34 9.18
N VAL A 153 -10.48 6.41 8.43
CA VAL A 153 -9.24 6.65 7.71
C VAL A 153 -8.65 7.92 8.27
N TRP A 154 -7.41 7.85 8.75
CA TRP A 154 -6.67 8.99 9.27
C TRP A 154 -5.63 9.43 8.26
N ILE A 155 -5.47 10.73 8.12
CA ILE A 155 -4.45 11.36 7.29
C ILE A 155 -3.55 12.18 8.19
N TRP A 156 -2.26 11.92 8.11
CA TRP A 156 -1.22 12.56 8.88
C TRP A 156 -0.35 13.37 7.93
N GLU A 157 -0.19 14.65 8.17
CA GLU A 157 0.76 15.50 7.46
C GLU A 157 2.18 15.24 8.01
N VAL A 158 3.13 15.11 7.11
CA VAL A 158 4.54 14.81 7.43
C VAL A 158 5.36 16.08 7.25
N HIS A 159 5.86 16.63 8.34
CA HIS A 159 6.70 17.82 8.32
C HIS A 159 8.20 17.47 8.09
N PRO A 160 9.02 18.43 7.61
CA PRO A 160 10.43 18.20 7.28
C PRO A 160 11.31 17.74 8.46
N ASP A 161 10.93 18.04 9.68
CA ASP A 161 11.56 17.64 10.94
C ASP A 161 11.10 16.26 11.45
N ALA A 162 10.45 15.50 10.58
CA ALA A 162 9.86 14.20 10.88
C ALA A 162 8.78 14.23 11.98
N ASP A 163 8.13 15.39 12.16
CA ASP A 163 6.91 15.50 12.95
C ASP A 163 5.68 15.12 12.12
N PHE A 164 4.66 14.59 12.78
CA PHE A 164 3.44 14.08 12.15
C PHE A 164 2.22 14.70 12.84
N GLU A 165 1.45 15.49 12.10
CA GLU A 165 0.23 16.09 12.60
C GLU A 165 -1.02 15.47 11.94
N CYS A 166 -2.11 15.37 12.69
CA CYS A 166 -3.37 14.89 12.14
C CYS A 166 -3.97 15.95 11.21
N ALA A 167 -3.94 15.68 9.90
CA ALA A 167 -4.55 16.53 8.87
C ALA A 167 -6.03 16.21 8.63
N GLY A 168 -6.51 15.02 9.00
CA GLY A 168 -7.92 14.68 8.82
C GLY A 168 -8.30 13.30 9.33
N VAL A 169 -9.57 13.18 9.76
CA VAL A 169 -10.18 11.91 10.17
C VAL A 169 -11.47 11.72 9.38
N LEU A 170 -11.51 10.68 8.56
CA LEU A 170 -12.58 10.41 7.62
C LEU A 170 -13.36 9.18 8.08
N ILE A 171 -14.65 9.34 8.37
CA ILE A 171 -15.57 8.29 8.85
C ILE A 171 -16.67 8.09 7.79
N GLU A 172 -16.26 7.66 6.62
CA GLU A 172 -17.14 7.48 5.47
C GLU A 172 -17.57 6.02 5.27
N HIS A 173 -16.75 5.07 5.72
CA HIS A 173 -17.06 3.65 5.65
C HIS A 173 -18.01 3.24 6.78
N THR A 174 -18.91 2.29 6.47
CA THR A 174 -19.87 1.77 7.44
C THR A 174 -19.34 0.57 8.23
N GLN A 175 -18.21 0.01 7.79
CA GLN A 175 -17.56 -1.14 8.41
C GLN A 175 -16.03 -1.01 8.36
N ASP A 176 -15.31 -2.03 8.90
CA ASP A 176 -13.85 -2.10 8.96
C ASP A 176 -13.19 -1.67 7.65
N VAL A 177 -12.23 -0.76 7.71
CA VAL A 177 -11.36 -0.43 6.58
C VAL A 177 -10.16 -1.35 6.58
N LYS A 178 -9.97 -2.06 5.47
CA LYS A 178 -8.94 -3.12 5.35
C LYS A 178 -7.61 -2.61 4.85
N THR A 179 -7.63 -1.64 3.95
CA THR A 179 -6.41 -1.10 3.33
C THR A 179 -6.61 0.34 2.86
N VAL A 180 -5.52 1.08 2.86
CA VAL A 180 -5.37 2.39 2.22
C VAL A 180 -4.21 2.36 1.24
N LYS A 181 -4.35 3.05 0.11
CA LYS A 181 -3.29 3.22 -0.89
C LYS A 181 -3.35 4.60 -1.52
N TRP A 182 -2.21 5.25 -1.61
CA TRP A 182 -2.06 6.51 -2.31
C TRP A 182 -1.90 6.31 -3.82
N HIS A 183 -2.44 7.26 -4.56
CA HIS A 183 -2.19 7.37 -6.00
C HIS A 183 -0.69 7.69 -6.24
N PRO A 184 -0.06 7.08 -7.27
CA PRO A 184 1.40 7.16 -7.42
C PRO A 184 1.95 8.52 -7.89
N LYS A 185 1.08 9.50 -8.20
CA LYS A 185 1.48 10.79 -8.77
C LYS A 185 0.68 11.99 -8.26
N GLU A 186 -0.39 11.75 -7.52
CA GLU A 186 -1.30 12.79 -7.04
C GLU A 186 -1.71 12.49 -5.60
N GLU A 187 -2.13 13.51 -4.88
CA GLU A 187 -2.64 13.38 -3.51
C GLU A 187 -4.10 12.90 -3.52
N ILE A 188 -4.29 11.71 -4.05
CA ILE A 188 -5.54 10.97 -4.03
C ILE A 188 -5.33 9.71 -3.19
N LEU A 189 -6.12 9.55 -2.16
CA LEU A 189 -6.12 8.37 -1.31
C LEU A 189 -7.28 7.45 -1.66
N ALA A 190 -7.03 6.16 -1.76
CA ALA A 190 -8.06 5.13 -1.89
C ALA A 190 -8.11 4.28 -0.64
N SER A 191 -9.30 3.95 -0.16
CA SER A 191 -9.53 2.99 0.92
C SER A 191 -10.47 1.87 0.46
N ALA A 192 -10.31 0.67 1.02
CA ALA A 192 -11.18 -0.48 0.76
C ALA A 192 -11.67 -1.10 2.06
N SER A 193 -12.92 -1.55 2.07
CA SER A 193 -13.61 -1.91 3.30
C SER A 193 -14.36 -3.23 3.25
N TYR A 194 -14.73 -3.70 4.43
CA TYR A 194 -15.68 -4.78 4.67
C TYR A 194 -17.11 -4.40 4.25
N ASP A 195 -17.41 -3.12 4.03
CA ASP A 195 -18.68 -2.64 3.49
C ASP A 195 -18.80 -2.83 1.96
N ASN A 196 -17.87 -3.55 1.34
CA ASN A 196 -17.80 -3.89 -0.08
C ASN A 196 -17.49 -2.71 -1.01
N THR A 197 -17.22 -1.54 -0.46
CA THR A 197 -16.95 -0.33 -1.23
C THR A 197 -15.47 0.06 -1.22
N ILE A 198 -15.11 0.87 -2.22
CA ILE A 198 -13.84 1.59 -2.25
C ILE A 198 -14.18 3.07 -2.24
N LYS A 199 -13.53 3.84 -1.39
CA LYS A 199 -13.70 5.28 -1.33
C LYS A 199 -12.43 5.99 -1.74
N LEU A 200 -12.60 7.12 -2.40
CA LEU A 200 -11.50 7.95 -2.89
C LEU A 200 -11.59 9.33 -2.23
N TYR A 201 -10.47 9.81 -1.73
CA TYR A 201 -10.37 11.06 -0.99
C TYR A 201 -9.37 11.99 -1.65
N ILE A 202 -9.65 13.27 -1.56
CA ILE A 202 -8.78 14.36 -2.00
C ILE A 202 -8.77 15.46 -0.95
N ASP A 203 -7.70 16.24 -0.94
CA ASP A 203 -7.68 17.53 -0.28
C ASP A 203 -8.45 18.55 -1.15
N ASP A 204 -9.51 19.10 -0.59
CA ASP A 204 -10.35 20.12 -1.23
C ASP A 204 -10.03 21.49 -0.59
N PRO A 205 -9.71 22.52 -1.38
CA PRO A 205 -9.33 23.83 -0.86
C PRO A 205 -10.37 24.51 0.08
N TYR A 206 -11.60 24.02 0.08
CA TYR A 206 -12.71 24.62 0.88
C TYR A 206 -13.17 23.73 2.03
N TYR A 207 -12.91 22.43 1.98
CA TYR A 207 -13.50 21.45 2.90
C TYR A 207 -12.48 20.51 3.52
N ASP A 208 -11.17 20.76 3.37
CA ASP A 208 -10.12 19.84 3.78
C ASP A 208 -10.24 18.46 3.06
N TRP A 209 -9.88 17.39 3.71
CA TRP A 209 -9.98 16.05 3.14
C TRP A 209 -11.44 15.58 3.02
N VAL A 210 -11.88 15.28 1.78
CA VAL A 210 -13.25 14.84 1.49
C VAL A 210 -13.28 13.55 0.66
N CYS A 211 -14.31 12.74 0.87
CA CYS A 211 -14.63 11.62 -0.03
C CYS A 211 -15.25 12.17 -1.32
N TYR A 212 -14.52 12.09 -2.42
CA TYR A 212 -14.99 12.61 -3.70
C TYR A 212 -15.58 11.55 -4.64
N ASP A 213 -15.31 10.26 -4.41
CA ASP A 213 -15.90 9.16 -5.20
C ASP A 213 -16.06 7.89 -4.34
N THR A 214 -17.13 7.13 -4.61
CA THR A 214 -17.37 5.81 -4.02
C THR A 214 -17.55 4.81 -5.14
N LEU A 215 -16.73 3.73 -5.13
CA LEU A 215 -16.75 2.70 -6.16
C LEU A 215 -17.49 1.47 -5.61
N GLU A 216 -18.59 1.13 -6.27
CA GLU A 216 -19.48 0.04 -5.90
C GLU A 216 -19.56 -0.95 -7.06
N ALA A 217 -19.00 -2.15 -6.91
CA ALA A 217 -19.11 -3.24 -7.87
C ALA A 217 -18.74 -4.59 -7.25
N HIS A 218 -18.10 -4.62 -6.09
CA HIS A 218 -17.84 -5.84 -5.36
C HIS A 218 -19.06 -6.29 -4.57
N ASP A 219 -19.27 -7.61 -4.53
CA ASP A 219 -20.38 -8.23 -3.80
C ASP A 219 -19.98 -8.65 -2.36
N SER A 220 -18.71 -8.49 -1.98
CA SER A 220 -18.18 -8.81 -0.65
C SER A 220 -16.94 -7.96 -0.32
N THR A 221 -16.35 -8.19 0.86
CA THR A 221 -15.20 -7.45 1.40
C THR A 221 -14.13 -7.18 0.36
N VAL A 222 -13.70 -5.93 0.24
CA VAL A 222 -12.54 -5.55 -0.56
C VAL A 222 -11.29 -5.56 0.32
N TRP A 223 -10.34 -6.46 -0.01
CA TRP A 223 -9.17 -6.71 0.81
C TRP A 223 -7.94 -5.89 0.43
N SER A 224 -7.77 -5.64 -0.84
CA SER A 224 -6.52 -5.05 -1.35
C SER A 224 -6.76 -4.15 -2.55
N LEU A 225 -5.96 -3.10 -2.63
CA LEU A 225 -5.93 -2.11 -3.70
C LEU A 225 -4.52 -1.98 -4.26
N SER A 226 -4.42 -1.70 -5.55
CA SER A 226 -3.16 -1.34 -6.19
C SER A 226 -3.40 -0.40 -7.35
N PHE A 227 -2.79 0.78 -7.32
CA PHE A 227 -2.77 1.67 -8.47
C PHE A 227 -1.76 1.20 -9.52
N SER A 228 -2.08 1.39 -10.79
CA SER A 228 -1.09 1.25 -11.86
C SER A 228 -0.02 2.34 -11.74
N PRO A 229 1.24 2.10 -12.17
CA PRO A 229 2.31 3.10 -12.12
C PRO A 229 2.01 4.39 -12.88
N CYS A 230 1.18 4.33 -13.91
CA CYS A 230 0.73 5.51 -14.64
C CYS A 230 -0.36 6.32 -13.92
N GLY A 231 -1.01 5.76 -12.90
CA GLY A 231 -2.09 6.39 -12.15
C GLY A 231 -3.48 6.31 -12.82
N ARG A 232 -3.59 5.77 -14.03
CA ARG A 232 -4.88 5.73 -14.77
C ARG A 232 -5.79 4.58 -14.36
N TYR A 233 -5.25 3.55 -13.72
CA TYR A 233 -5.99 2.36 -13.33
C TYR A 233 -5.80 2.06 -11.85
N LEU A 234 -6.85 1.49 -11.26
CA LEU A 234 -6.84 0.93 -9.92
C LEU A 234 -7.32 -0.51 -10.02
N ALA A 235 -6.61 -1.44 -9.40
CA ALA A 235 -7.05 -2.82 -9.21
C ALA A 235 -7.55 -3.01 -7.78
N SER A 236 -8.65 -3.73 -7.63
CA SER A 236 -9.21 -4.12 -6.33
C SER A 236 -9.48 -5.62 -6.27
N ALA A 237 -9.11 -6.26 -5.17
CA ALA A 237 -9.29 -7.69 -4.93
C ALA A 237 -10.25 -7.94 -3.76
N SER A 238 -11.12 -8.95 -3.91
CA SER A 238 -12.23 -9.16 -2.98
C SER A 238 -12.45 -10.62 -2.61
N ASP A 239 -13.19 -10.77 -1.52
CA ASP A 239 -13.79 -12.01 -1.03
C ASP A 239 -14.83 -12.59 -2.00
N ASP A 240 -15.37 -11.77 -2.92
CA ASP A 240 -16.31 -12.16 -3.97
C ASP A 240 -15.65 -12.96 -5.11
N LEU A 241 -14.40 -13.39 -4.95
CA LEU A 241 -13.60 -14.17 -5.90
C LEU A 241 -13.34 -13.43 -7.21
N SER A 242 -13.30 -12.11 -7.18
CA SER A 242 -13.04 -11.30 -8.36
C SER A 242 -12.02 -10.19 -8.12
N ILE A 243 -11.39 -9.77 -9.20
CA ILE A 243 -10.60 -8.54 -9.26
C ILE A 243 -11.32 -7.59 -10.21
N TRP A 244 -11.54 -6.36 -9.76
CA TRP A 244 -12.00 -5.29 -10.63
C TRP A 244 -10.84 -4.39 -11.03
N ILE A 245 -10.85 -3.99 -12.30
CA ILE A 245 -9.99 -2.93 -12.82
C ILE A 245 -10.86 -1.70 -13.06
N TRP A 246 -10.51 -0.63 -12.39
CA TRP A 246 -11.16 0.67 -12.49
C TRP A 246 -10.30 1.57 -13.37
N CYS A 247 -10.93 2.32 -14.26
CA CYS A 247 -10.26 3.27 -15.14
C CYS A 247 -10.69 4.69 -14.77
N ARG A 248 -9.73 5.58 -14.63
CA ARG A 248 -10.00 7.01 -14.47
C ARG A 248 -10.31 7.62 -15.83
N LEU A 249 -11.47 8.21 -15.97
CA LEU A 249 -11.96 8.84 -17.19
C LEU A 249 -12.32 10.30 -16.92
N ASN A 250 -12.00 11.18 -17.86
CA ASN A 250 -12.50 12.55 -17.89
C ASN A 250 -13.81 12.64 -18.69
N ALA A 251 -14.42 13.84 -18.74
CA ALA A 251 -15.69 14.05 -19.45
C ALA A 251 -15.64 13.68 -20.94
N ASP A 252 -14.52 13.98 -21.61
CA ASP A 252 -14.33 13.66 -23.03
C ASP A 252 -14.17 12.15 -23.26
N ASP A 253 -13.45 11.46 -22.39
CA ASP A 253 -13.30 10.01 -22.42
C ASP A 253 -14.65 9.32 -22.20
N CYS A 254 -15.44 9.81 -21.23
CA CYS A 254 -16.81 9.33 -20.96
C CYS A 254 -17.69 9.52 -22.21
N LYS A 255 -17.67 10.70 -22.82
CA LYS A 255 -18.44 10.99 -24.04
C LYS A 255 -18.04 10.06 -25.20
N LYS A 256 -16.74 9.85 -25.42
CA LYS A 256 -16.23 8.93 -26.47
C LYS A 256 -16.70 7.49 -26.25
N ARG A 257 -16.87 7.07 -25.00
CA ARG A 257 -17.29 5.70 -24.63
C ARG A 257 -18.79 5.56 -24.42
N GLY A 258 -19.56 6.64 -24.55
CA GLY A 258 -21.00 6.64 -24.28
C GLY A 258 -21.37 6.40 -22.80
N ILE A 259 -20.44 6.74 -21.91
CA ILE A 259 -20.62 6.61 -20.46
C ILE A 259 -21.15 7.95 -19.91
N LYS A 260 -22.22 7.89 -19.11
CA LYS A 260 -22.71 9.09 -18.41
C LYS A 260 -21.69 9.50 -17.33
N PRO A 261 -21.15 10.74 -17.36
CA PRO A 261 -20.29 11.23 -16.28
C PRO A 261 -21.02 11.17 -14.94
N ARG A 262 -20.30 10.82 -13.89
CA ARG A 262 -20.83 10.84 -12.53
C ARG A 262 -20.92 12.28 -12.05
N GLU A 263 -22.04 12.65 -11.41
CA GLU A 263 -22.15 13.88 -10.65
C GLU A 263 -21.30 13.75 -9.39
N LYS A 264 -20.41 14.69 -9.13
CA LYS A 264 -19.45 14.62 -8.04
C LYS A 264 -19.58 15.76 -7.06
N ALA A 265 -19.21 15.49 -5.82
CA ALA A 265 -19.21 16.43 -4.72
C ALA A 265 -18.05 17.45 -4.75
N SER A 266 -17.06 17.31 -5.65
CA SER A 266 -15.87 18.17 -5.70
C SER A 266 -15.69 18.87 -7.05
N ASN A 267 -14.88 19.94 -7.07
CA ASN A 267 -14.57 20.79 -8.23
C ASN A 267 -13.84 20.08 -9.40
N ARG A 268 -13.61 18.77 -9.35
CA ARG A 268 -13.08 17.96 -10.46
C ARG A 268 -14.19 17.58 -11.44
N GLU A 269 -14.80 18.61 -12.09
CA GLU A 269 -15.88 18.40 -13.05
C GLU A 269 -15.49 17.35 -14.11
N GLY A 270 -16.30 16.30 -14.21
CA GLY A 270 -16.22 15.29 -15.27
C GLY A 270 -15.16 14.22 -15.12
N GLU A 271 -14.32 14.24 -14.09
CA GLU A 271 -13.41 13.11 -13.80
C GLU A 271 -14.06 12.08 -12.87
N GLY A 272 -13.84 10.80 -13.12
CA GLY A 272 -14.35 9.71 -12.29
C GLY A 272 -13.64 8.41 -12.51
N TRP A 273 -13.82 7.50 -11.56
CA TRP A 273 -13.37 6.13 -11.66
C TRP A 273 -14.53 5.22 -12.06
N TYR A 274 -14.34 4.44 -13.12
CA TYR A 274 -15.38 3.62 -13.72
C TYR A 274 -14.92 2.18 -13.78
N PRO A 275 -15.80 1.19 -13.51
CA PRO A 275 -15.46 -0.21 -13.68
C PRO A 275 -15.16 -0.47 -15.17
N SER A 276 -13.96 -1.00 -15.45
CA SER A 276 -13.49 -1.23 -16.80
C SER A 276 -13.44 -2.70 -17.16
N TYR A 277 -12.95 -3.54 -16.22
CA TYR A 277 -12.83 -4.97 -16.45
C TYR A 277 -12.97 -5.74 -15.14
N ARG A 278 -13.62 -6.92 -15.19
CA ARG A 278 -13.75 -7.85 -14.07
C ARG A 278 -13.10 -9.19 -14.40
N ILE A 279 -12.11 -9.57 -13.61
CA ILE A 279 -11.50 -10.90 -13.65
C ILE A 279 -12.26 -11.78 -12.66
N LYS A 280 -13.03 -12.76 -13.17
CA LYS A 280 -13.84 -13.69 -12.37
C LYS A 280 -13.76 -15.10 -12.97
N GLY A 281 -14.01 -16.11 -12.13
CA GLY A 281 -14.06 -17.52 -12.59
C GLY A 281 -12.70 -18.23 -12.57
N HIS A 282 -11.64 -17.55 -12.20
CA HIS A 282 -10.29 -18.12 -12.07
C HIS A 282 -9.91 -18.47 -10.63
N PHE A 283 -10.66 -17.95 -9.66
CA PHE A 283 -10.35 -18.09 -8.24
C PHE A 283 -11.42 -18.89 -7.52
N THR A 284 -10.98 -19.77 -6.63
CA THR A 284 -11.84 -20.62 -5.78
C THR A 284 -11.81 -20.21 -4.31
N ARG A 285 -10.99 -19.22 -3.97
CA ARG A 285 -10.84 -18.68 -2.61
C ARG A 285 -10.76 -17.16 -2.66
N PRO A 286 -11.06 -16.47 -1.54
CA PRO A 286 -10.88 -15.03 -1.40
C PRO A 286 -9.53 -14.53 -1.89
N ILE A 287 -9.52 -13.36 -2.51
CA ILE A 287 -8.29 -12.75 -3.02
C ILE A 287 -7.86 -11.68 -2.04
N TYR A 288 -6.83 -11.97 -1.25
CA TYR A 288 -6.38 -11.11 -0.16
C TYR A 288 -5.38 -10.03 -0.58
N SER A 289 -4.74 -10.17 -1.74
CA SER A 289 -3.75 -9.20 -2.20
C SER A 289 -3.74 -9.09 -3.72
N VAL A 290 -3.57 -7.87 -4.20
CA VAL A 290 -3.34 -7.53 -5.60
C VAL A 290 -2.20 -6.53 -5.67
N SER A 291 -1.33 -6.68 -6.65
CA SER A 291 -0.25 -5.75 -6.89
C SER A 291 -0.08 -5.54 -8.39
N TRP A 292 0.00 -4.29 -8.78
CA TRP A 292 0.30 -3.91 -10.15
C TRP A 292 1.81 -3.99 -10.39
N ALA A 293 2.24 -4.73 -11.40
CA ALA A 293 3.64 -4.78 -11.74
C ALA A 293 4.11 -3.43 -12.32
N ALA A 294 5.34 -3.04 -11.99
CA ALA A 294 6.04 -1.97 -12.70
C ALA A 294 6.36 -2.48 -14.11
N GLY A 295 5.52 -2.17 -15.09
CA GLY A 295 5.79 -2.42 -16.50
C GLY A 295 6.57 -1.25 -17.10
N ASP A 296 7.20 -1.46 -18.26
CA ASP A 296 7.71 -0.37 -19.06
C ASP A 296 6.56 0.61 -19.36
N ALA A 297 6.75 1.87 -18.96
CA ALA A 297 5.71 2.91 -18.94
C ALA A 297 5.17 3.29 -20.34
N SER A 298 5.56 2.56 -21.39
CA SER A 298 5.29 2.93 -22.80
C SER A 298 3.95 2.45 -23.36
N ASP A 299 3.28 1.45 -22.78
CA ASP A 299 1.95 1.04 -23.28
C ASP A 299 1.10 0.27 -22.26
N PRO A 300 0.16 0.94 -21.55
CA PRO A 300 -0.79 0.26 -20.65
C PRO A 300 -1.77 -0.67 -21.37
N ALA A 301 -1.96 -0.52 -22.69
CA ALA A 301 -2.83 -1.39 -23.46
C ALA A 301 -2.22 -2.80 -23.70
N GLN A 302 -0.91 -2.95 -23.55
CA GLN A 302 -0.24 -4.26 -23.70
C GLN A 302 -0.24 -5.10 -22.41
N ALA A 303 -0.57 -4.50 -21.27
CA ALA A 303 -0.65 -5.22 -19.99
C ALA A 303 -1.96 -5.99 -19.78
N LEU A 304 -2.93 -5.81 -20.68
CA LEU A 304 -4.26 -6.44 -20.63
C LEU A 304 -4.52 -7.37 -21.85
N GLY A 305 -3.48 -7.73 -22.57
CA GLY A 305 -3.57 -8.65 -23.72
C GLY A 305 -3.35 -10.10 -23.34
#